data_b0d748aa5b0a724c2110f9a1e4c48796
#
_entry.id   b0d748aa5b0a724c2110f9a1e4c48796
#
_cell.length_a   1.000
_cell.length_b   1.000
_cell.length_c   1.000
_cell.angle_alpha   90.00
_cell.angle_beta   90.00
_cell.angle_gamma   90.00
#
_symmetry.space_group_name_H-M   'P 1'
#
loop_
_entity.id
_entity.type
_entity.pdbx_description
1 polymer ?
#
loop_
_entity_poly.entity_id
_entity_poly.type
_entity_poly.pdbx_seq_one_letter_code
_entity_poly.pdbx_strand_id
1 'polypeptide(L)'
;IEPQTEDQKRELAQELSEIAKSHGMTLYSCAEELGLPPSCCIDGSMFGVKLPKDRNQRGACTCVESIDIGAYSTCGNGCVYCYANHYGYVMPRPDPKAELLGSPLTGKEKIKQRN
;
A
#
# COMPACT_ATOMS: atom_id res chain seq x y z
N ILE A 1 -8.00 7.28 19.54
CA ILE A 1 -7.75 8.29 18.49
C ILE A 1 -9.10 8.47 17.79
N GLU A 2 -9.65 9.68 17.85
CA GLU A 2 -10.87 10.00 17.13
C GLU A 2 -10.56 10.16 15.62
N PRO A 3 -11.41 9.63 14.74
CA PRO A 3 -11.24 9.81 13.31
C PRO A 3 -11.48 11.29 12.93
N GLN A 4 -10.76 11.79 11.94
CA GLN A 4 -10.95 13.12 11.40
C GLN A 4 -12.31 13.21 10.70
N THR A 5 -12.93 14.39 10.78
CA THR A 5 -14.13 14.71 9.98
C THR A 5 -13.76 14.92 8.52
N GLU A 6 -14.73 14.80 7.61
CA GLU A 6 -14.50 15.04 6.17
C GLU A 6 -14.02 16.46 5.89
N ASP A 7 -14.51 17.45 6.63
CA ASP A 7 -14.09 18.84 6.48
C ASP A 7 -12.64 19.04 6.92
N GLN A 8 -12.22 18.45 8.05
CA GLN A 8 -10.83 18.48 8.50
C GLN A 8 -9.88 17.80 7.49
N LYS A 9 -10.31 16.69 6.88
CA LYS A 9 -9.53 16.03 5.83
C LYS A 9 -9.35 16.91 4.60
N ARG A 10 -10.41 17.60 4.17
CA ARG A 10 -10.35 18.51 3.01
C ARG A 10 -9.47 19.72 3.27
N GLU A 11 -9.59 20.33 4.44
CA GLU A 11 -8.75 21.44 4.85
C GLU A 11 -7.27 21.05 4.85
N LEU A 12 -6.93 19.94 5.49
CA LEU A 12 -5.56 19.39 5.48
C LEU A 12 -5.07 19.07 4.06
N ALA A 13 -5.93 18.50 3.21
CA ALA A 13 -5.58 18.21 1.83
C ALA A 13 -5.27 19.48 1.01
N GLN A 14 -6.01 20.55 1.25
CA GLN A 14 -5.76 21.84 0.61
C GLN A 14 -4.42 22.44 1.06
N GLU A 15 -4.15 22.50 2.37
CA GLU A 15 -2.89 23.00 2.91
C GLU A 15 -1.68 22.21 2.36
N LEU A 16 -1.77 20.88 2.38
CA LEU A 16 -0.74 20.02 1.82
C LEU A 16 -0.54 20.22 0.31
N SER A 17 -1.64 20.49 -0.43
CA SER A 17 -1.57 20.79 -1.86
C SER A 17 -0.82 22.10 -2.15
N GLU A 18 -1.02 23.11 -1.32
CA GLU A 18 -0.33 24.40 -1.44
C GLU A 18 1.18 24.24 -1.16
N ILE A 19 1.53 23.51 -0.11
CA ILE A 19 2.93 23.18 0.22
C ILE A 19 3.57 22.40 -0.93
N ALA A 20 2.89 21.36 -1.45
CA ALA A 20 3.40 20.56 -2.56
C ALA A 20 3.67 21.43 -3.80
N LYS A 21 2.73 22.31 -4.16
CA LYS A 21 2.88 23.24 -5.29
C LYS A 21 4.05 24.18 -5.12
N SER A 22 4.31 24.69 -3.91
CA SER A 22 5.46 25.56 -3.64
C SER A 22 6.80 24.88 -3.87
N HIS A 23 6.83 23.54 -3.83
CA HIS A 23 7.99 22.70 -4.10
C HIS A 23 7.96 22.03 -5.50
N GLY A 24 7.10 22.49 -6.41
CA GLY A 24 6.99 21.93 -7.77
C GLY A 24 6.41 20.52 -7.82
N MET A 25 5.70 20.09 -6.76
CA MET A 25 5.04 18.78 -6.66
C MET A 25 3.54 18.90 -6.83
N THR A 26 2.91 17.81 -7.25
CA THR A 26 1.44 17.69 -7.30
C THR A 26 0.98 16.65 -6.29
N LEU A 27 0.01 17.02 -5.45
CA LEU A 27 -0.62 16.11 -4.51
C LEU A 27 -1.82 15.43 -5.18
N TYR A 28 -1.95 14.13 -4.97
CA TYR A 28 -3.05 13.31 -5.49
C TYR A 28 -3.75 12.58 -4.35
N SER A 29 -5.00 12.18 -4.56
CA SER A 29 -5.71 11.29 -3.62
C SER A 29 -6.06 9.96 -4.28
N CYS A 30 -6.05 8.88 -3.48
CA CYS A 30 -6.49 7.55 -3.90
C CYS A 30 -7.74 7.15 -3.12
N ALA A 31 -8.84 6.90 -3.82
CA ALA A 31 -10.12 6.44 -3.26
C ALA A 31 -10.74 7.36 -2.17
N GLU A 32 -10.38 8.63 -2.14
CA GLU A 32 -10.90 9.66 -1.23
C GLU A 32 -11.29 10.90 -2.03
N GLU A 33 -12.47 11.49 -1.75
CA GLU A 33 -12.97 12.70 -2.42
C GLU A 33 -12.55 13.95 -1.65
N LEU A 34 -11.27 14.31 -1.73
CA LEU A 34 -10.67 15.43 -1.01
C LEU A 34 -10.49 16.69 -1.86
N GLY A 35 -11.08 16.75 -3.07
CA GLY A 35 -10.86 17.85 -4.01
C GLY A 35 -9.50 17.85 -4.69
N LEU A 36 -8.72 16.79 -4.51
CA LEU A 36 -7.43 16.58 -5.17
C LEU A 36 -7.58 15.80 -6.48
N PRO A 37 -6.64 15.90 -7.43
CA PRO A 37 -6.63 15.05 -8.60
C PRO A 37 -6.61 13.57 -8.19
N PRO A 38 -7.40 12.71 -8.84
CA PRO A 38 -7.42 11.29 -8.54
C PRO A 38 -6.13 10.59 -8.97
N SER A 39 -5.72 9.59 -8.19
CA SER A 39 -4.59 8.72 -8.50
C SER A 39 -4.86 7.30 -8.02
N CYS A 40 -3.98 6.38 -8.35
CA CYS A 40 -3.95 5.04 -7.81
C CYS A 40 -2.55 4.71 -7.29
N CYS A 41 -2.48 3.92 -6.21
CA CYS A 41 -1.20 3.53 -5.61
C CYS A 41 -0.42 2.57 -6.51
N ILE A 42 -1.15 1.76 -7.28
CA ILE A 42 -0.58 0.79 -8.23
C ILE A 42 -1.15 1.12 -9.60
N ASP A 43 -0.37 1.87 -10.36
CA ASP A 43 -0.73 2.35 -11.69
C ASP A 43 0.02 1.57 -12.78
N GLY A 44 -0.71 0.71 -13.49
CA GLY A 44 -0.15 -0.07 -14.60
C GLY A 44 0.40 0.79 -15.74
N SER A 45 -0.12 2.01 -15.93
CA SER A 45 0.33 2.91 -16.99
C SER A 45 1.77 3.35 -16.81
N MET A 46 2.25 3.48 -15.57
CA MET A 46 3.65 3.80 -15.25
C MET A 46 4.63 2.74 -15.78
N PHE A 47 4.16 1.53 -15.97
CA PHE A 47 4.94 0.39 -16.49
C PHE A 47 4.58 0.05 -17.96
N GLY A 48 3.73 0.85 -18.59
CA GLY A 48 3.26 0.60 -19.96
C GLY A 48 2.39 -0.64 -20.13
N VAL A 49 1.79 -1.16 -19.03
CA VAL A 49 0.94 -2.35 -19.04
C VAL A 49 -0.50 -2.01 -18.73
N LYS A 50 -1.43 -2.72 -19.41
CA LYS A 50 -2.87 -2.67 -19.12
C LYS A 50 -3.25 -3.92 -18.33
N LEU A 51 -3.47 -3.75 -17.04
CA LEU A 51 -3.94 -4.80 -16.15
C LEU A 51 -5.39 -4.52 -15.71
N PRO A 52 -6.17 -5.55 -15.39
CA PRO A 52 -7.50 -5.35 -14.85
C PRO A 52 -7.46 -4.65 -13.49
N LYS A 53 -8.57 -4.01 -13.12
CA LYS A 53 -8.74 -3.42 -11.78
C LYS A 53 -8.68 -4.51 -10.71
N ASP A 54 -7.97 -4.24 -9.63
CA ASP A 54 -7.97 -5.12 -8.46
C ASP A 54 -9.36 -5.15 -7.81
N ARG A 55 -9.95 -6.34 -7.74
CA ARG A 55 -11.29 -6.58 -7.20
C ARG A 55 -11.32 -6.68 -5.67
N ASN A 56 -10.16 -6.83 -5.03
CA ASN A 56 -10.03 -7.00 -3.58
C ASN A 56 -9.88 -5.66 -2.84
N GLN A 57 -9.83 -4.55 -3.58
CA GLN A 57 -9.71 -3.22 -3.02
C GLN A 57 -11.09 -2.55 -2.80
N ARG A 58 -11.08 -1.43 -2.07
CA ARG A 58 -12.28 -0.60 -1.89
C ARG A 58 -12.92 -0.23 -3.23
N GLY A 59 -14.23 -0.10 -3.28
CA GLY A 59 -14.96 0.17 -4.51
C GLY A 59 -14.46 1.39 -5.30
N ALA A 60 -14.10 2.46 -4.61
CA ALA A 60 -13.54 3.69 -5.21
C ALA A 60 -12.07 3.59 -5.63
N CYS A 61 -11.34 2.54 -5.22
CA CYS A 61 -9.95 2.33 -5.60
C CYS A 61 -9.82 2.00 -7.09
N THR A 62 -8.86 2.61 -7.76
CA THR A 62 -8.58 2.40 -9.19
C THR A 62 -7.28 1.64 -9.45
N CYS A 63 -6.64 1.12 -8.41
CA CYS A 63 -5.43 0.31 -8.53
C CYS A 63 -5.64 -0.90 -9.44
N VAL A 64 -4.62 -1.23 -10.21
CA VAL A 64 -4.61 -2.45 -11.01
C VAL A 64 -4.25 -3.68 -10.16
N GLU A 65 -4.60 -4.86 -10.65
CA GLU A 65 -4.30 -6.13 -10.01
C GLU A 65 -2.80 -6.28 -9.74
N SER A 66 -2.46 -6.64 -8.51
CA SER A 66 -1.08 -6.78 -8.06
C SER A 66 -0.91 -8.01 -7.16
N ILE A 67 0.34 -8.34 -6.87
CA ILE A 67 0.69 -9.43 -5.94
C ILE A 67 1.38 -8.83 -4.73
N ASP A 68 0.85 -9.09 -3.55
CA ASP A 68 1.57 -8.82 -2.33
C ASP A 68 2.67 -9.89 -2.16
N ILE A 69 3.92 -9.43 -2.11
CA ILE A 69 5.09 -10.26 -1.84
C ILE A 69 5.54 -10.18 -0.39
N GLY A 70 4.81 -9.42 0.43
CA GLY A 70 5.06 -9.28 1.86
C GLY A 70 4.69 -10.52 2.66
N ALA A 71 5.16 -10.59 3.90
CA ALA A 71 4.73 -11.58 4.88
C ALA A 71 4.27 -10.88 6.16
N TYR A 72 3.15 -11.35 6.73
CA TYR A 72 2.61 -10.79 7.97
C TYR A 72 3.57 -10.98 9.15
N SER A 73 3.53 -10.06 10.09
CA SER A 73 4.33 -10.09 11.33
C SER A 73 5.86 -10.07 11.15
N THR A 74 6.36 -9.60 9.99
CA THR A 74 7.80 -9.48 9.72
C THR A 74 8.37 -8.12 10.08
N CYS A 75 7.54 -7.10 10.35
CA CYS A 75 7.96 -5.75 10.71
C CYS A 75 8.05 -5.59 12.23
N GLY A 76 9.19 -5.10 12.72
CA GLY A 76 9.43 -4.86 14.15
C GLY A 76 8.98 -3.49 14.67
N ASN A 77 8.32 -2.64 13.86
CA ASN A 77 7.97 -1.27 14.26
C ASN A 77 6.85 -1.18 15.31
N GLY A 78 5.97 -2.20 15.40
CA GLY A 78 4.92 -2.23 16.42
C GLY A 78 3.84 -1.15 16.27
N CYS A 79 3.58 -0.64 15.07
CA CYS A 79 2.55 0.37 14.85
C CYS A 79 1.17 -0.13 15.28
N VAL A 80 0.49 0.62 16.15
CA VAL A 80 -0.80 0.21 16.75
C VAL A 80 -1.94 0.07 15.74
N TYR A 81 -1.83 0.67 14.57
CA TYR A 81 -2.81 0.62 13.47
C TYR A 81 -2.41 -0.32 12.33
N CYS A 82 -1.35 -1.12 12.52
CA CYS A 82 -0.84 -1.97 11.44
C CYS A 82 -1.71 -3.23 11.28
N TYR A 83 -2.31 -3.37 10.12
CA TYR A 83 -3.09 -4.58 9.77
C TYR A 83 -2.22 -5.81 9.50
N ALA A 84 -0.92 -5.60 9.21
CA ALA A 84 0.00 -6.67 8.85
C ALA A 84 0.73 -7.31 10.04
N ASN A 85 0.60 -6.73 11.24
CA ASN A 85 1.19 -7.28 12.45
C ASN A 85 0.10 -7.88 13.35
N HIS A 86 0.23 -9.16 13.67
CA HIS A 86 -0.60 -9.79 14.70
C HIS A 86 -0.04 -9.46 16.09
N TYR A 87 -0.88 -8.93 16.97
CA TYR A 87 -0.50 -8.62 18.35
C TYR A 87 0.10 -9.84 19.05
N GLY A 88 1.28 -9.66 19.63
CA GLY A 88 1.96 -10.68 20.43
C GLY A 88 2.85 -11.66 19.67
N TYR A 89 2.89 -11.60 18.36
CA TYR A 89 3.80 -12.42 17.56
C TYR A 89 4.63 -11.54 16.62
N VAL A 90 5.93 -11.50 16.87
CA VAL A 90 6.91 -10.90 15.96
C VAL A 90 7.77 -12.04 15.41
N MET A 91 7.75 -12.25 14.12
CA MET A 91 8.68 -13.18 13.49
C MET A 91 10.13 -12.74 13.74
N PRO A 92 11.08 -13.69 13.86
CA PRO A 92 12.49 -13.35 13.83
C PRO A 92 12.80 -12.46 12.62
N ARG A 93 13.76 -11.54 12.78
CA ARG A 93 14.17 -10.69 11.64
C ARG A 93 14.47 -11.58 10.43
N PRO A 94 13.91 -11.26 9.26
CA PRO A 94 14.18 -12.00 8.04
C PRO A 94 15.68 -12.01 7.77
N ASP A 95 16.23 -13.16 7.41
CA ASP A 95 17.61 -13.22 6.91
C ASP A 95 17.66 -12.47 5.57
N PRO A 96 18.49 -11.42 5.43
CA PRO A 96 18.58 -10.66 4.18
C PRO A 96 19.16 -11.49 3.02
N LYS A 97 19.68 -12.68 3.29
CA LYS A 97 20.17 -13.64 2.29
C LYS A 97 19.14 -14.73 1.97
N ALA A 98 18.00 -14.76 2.68
CA ALA A 98 16.97 -15.75 2.42
C ALA A 98 16.25 -15.46 1.09
N GLU A 99 15.91 -16.50 0.36
CA GLU A 99 15.17 -16.39 -0.91
C GLU A 99 13.68 -16.05 -0.72
N LEU A 100 13.14 -16.29 0.48
CA LEU A 100 11.77 -15.97 0.86
C LEU A 100 11.72 -15.11 2.10
N LEU A 101 10.81 -14.14 2.12
CA LEU A 101 10.50 -13.37 3.31
C LEU A 101 9.67 -14.23 4.28
N GLY A 102 10.19 -14.46 5.47
CA GLY A 102 9.46 -15.06 6.58
C GLY A 102 9.55 -16.57 6.74
N SER A 103 10.06 -17.34 5.76
CA SER A 103 10.27 -18.78 5.92
C SER A 103 11.38 -19.30 5.01
N PRO A 104 12.15 -20.32 5.44
CA PRO A 104 13.12 -20.97 4.55
C PRO A 104 12.39 -21.80 3.49
N LEU A 105 13.03 -21.95 2.33
CA LEU A 105 12.57 -22.90 1.30
C LEU A 105 12.67 -24.33 1.83
N THR A 106 11.61 -25.09 1.64
CA THR A 106 11.54 -26.51 2.04
C THR A 106 11.75 -27.46 0.87
N GLY A 107 11.78 -26.94 -0.36
CA GLY A 107 11.85 -27.72 -1.60
C GLY A 107 10.50 -28.35 -2.00
N LYS A 108 9.42 -28.07 -1.26
CA LYS A 108 8.07 -28.59 -1.52
C LYS A 108 7.13 -27.50 -2.05
N GLU A 109 7.62 -26.30 -2.27
CA GLU A 109 6.86 -25.14 -2.74
C GLU A 109 6.31 -25.40 -4.15
N LYS A 110 5.05 -25.05 -4.33
CA LYS A 110 4.43 -25.05 -5.66
C LYS A 110 4.77 -23.75 -6.36
N ILE A 111 5.69 -23.82 -7.31
CA ILE A 111 6.03 -22.70 -8.17
C ILE A 111 4.97 -22.59 -9.26
N LYS A 112 4.25 -21.48 -9.30
CA LYS A 112 3.32 -21.14 -10.37
C LYS A 112 3.93 -20.03 -11.22
N GLN A 113 4.28 -20.34 -12.46
CA GLN A 113 4.69 -19.32 -13.41
C GLN A 113 3.45 -18.48 -13.78
N ARG A 114 3.57 -17.17 -13.69
CA ARG A 114 2.55 -16.23 -14.18
C ARG A 114 2.95 -15.79 -15.59
N ASN A 115 2.03 -15.99 -16.50
CA ASN A 115 2.09 -15.43 -17.86
C ASN A 115 1.53 -14.00 -17.84
#